data_855a98fae3dc227a7099eadfe36aea77
#
_entry.id   855a98fae3dc227a7099eadfe36aea77
#
_cell.length_a   1.000
_cell.length_b   1.000
_cell.length_c   1.000
_cell.angle_alpha   90.00
_cell.angle_beta   90.00
_cell.angle_gamma   90.00
#
_symmetry.space_group_name_H-M   'P 1'
#
loop_
_entity.id
_entity.type
_entity.pdbx_description
1 polymer ?
#
loop_
_entity_poly.entity_id
_entity_poly.type
_entity_poly.pdbx_seq_one_letter_code
_entity_poly.pdbx_strand_id
1 'polypeptide(L)'
;GKSTLLRMVAGLERVSGGDIWIDNKRVTEMEPKDRGIAMVFQNYALYPHMSVEENMAWGLKIRGMGKEHIAERVNEAARILELGELLKRRPRELSGGQRQRVAMGRAIVRDPAVFLFDEPLSNLDAKLRVQMRLELQHLHRRLKTTSLYVTHDQVEAMTLAQRVMVMNKGIAEQVGTPVEVYEKPASRFVASFIGSPAMNLLDGRISTSGTHFELEGGMTLPIGRSARESIGRKMTLGIRPEHIALSSQAEGGVPLVVDTLEMLGADNLA
;
A
#
# COMPACT_ATOMS: atom_id res chain seq x y z
N GLY A 1 9.72 5.33 9.37
CA GLY A 1 10.16 4.52 8.25
C GLY A 1 9.47 4.87 6.94
N LYS A 2 8.23 4.38 6.67
CA LYS A 2 7.58 4.57 5.35
C LYS A 2 7.36 6.05 5.00
N SER A 3 6.66 6.80 5.86
CA SER A 3 6.41 8.25 5.64
C SER A 3 7.70 9.07 5.65
N THR A 4 8.72 8.66 6.41
CA THR A 4 10.03 9.31 6.39
C THR A 4 10.70 9.18 5.01
N LEU A 5 10.67 7.98 4.41
CA LEU A 5 11.17 7.76 3.05
C LEU A 5 10.42 8.63 2.04
N LEU A 6 9.08 8.67 2.13
CA LEU A 6 8.25 9.52 1.28
C LEU A 6 8.62 11.01 1.42
N ARG A 7 8.83 11.48 2.65
CA ARG A 7 9.23 12.86 2.94
C ARG A 7 10.64 13.18 2.45
N MET A 8 11.58 12.22 2.47
CA MET A 8 12.90 12.38 1.86
C MET A 8 12.77 12.57 0.34
N VAL A 9 11.93 11.77 -0.34
CA VAL A 9 11.65 11.96 -1.78
C VAL A 9 11.03 13.33 -2.02
N ALA A 10 10.13 13.77 -1.15
CA ALA A 10 9.52 15.10 -1.22
C ALA A 10 10.49 16.26 -0.93
N GLY A 11 11.66 16.01 -0.35
CA GLY A 11 12.60 17.05 0.11
C GLY A 11 12.18 17.72 1.42
N LEU A 12 11.27 17.10 2.16
CA LEU A 12 10.81 17.58 3.46
C LEU A 12 11.69 17.06 4.62
N GLU A 13 12.48 16.03 4.36
CA GLU A 13 13.45 15.43 5.28
C GLU A 13 14.79 15.27 4.57
N ARG A 14 15.89 15.44 5.30
CA ARG A 14 17.26 15.28 4.76
C ARG A 14 17.59 13.81 4.58
N VAL A 15 18.31 13.51 3.50
CA VAL A 15 18.86 12.19 3.22
C VAL A 15 20.23 12.06 3.90
N SER A 16 20.40 11.00 4.70
CA SER A 16 21.66 10.73 5.41
C SER A 16 22.77 10.18 4.49
N GLY A 17 22.37 9.56 3.36
CA GLY A 17 23.29 9.00 2.38
C GLY A 17 22.55 8.49 1.15
N GLY A 18 23.27 8.35 0.04
CA GLY A 18 22.69 7.98 -1.26
C GLY A 18 22.08 9.18 -1.99
N ASP A 19 21.46 8.89 -3.12
CA ASP A 19 20.89 9.90 -4.01
C ASP A 19 19.44 9.57 -4.40
N ILE A 20 18.67 10.63 -4.62
CA ILE A 20 17.31 10.55 -5.17
C ILE A 20 17.33 11.09 -6.59
N TRP A 21 16.78 10.32 -7.51
CA TRP A 21 16.65 10.66 -8.91
C TRP A 21 15.20 10.64 -9.33
N ILE A 22 14.73 11.70 -9.99
CA ILE A 22 13.40 11.82 -10.59
C ILE A 22 13.61 12.23 -12.04
N ASP A 23 13.08 11.48 -12.99
CA ASP A 23 13.20 11.78 -14.43
C ASP A 23 14.66 11.99 -14.88
N ASN A 24 15.55 11.07 -14.48
CA ASN A 24 17.00 11.16 -14.74
C ASN A 24 17.70 12.42 -14.18
N LYS A 25 17.03 13.18 -13.32
CA LYS A 25 17.59 14.33 -12.64
C LYS A 25 17.85 14.01 -11.18
N ARG A 26 19.09 14.26 -10.71
CA ARG A 26 19.42 14.17 -9.28
C ARG A 26 18.72 15.30 -8.53
N VAL A 27 17.87 14.95 -7.56
CA VAL A 27 17.04 15.91 -6.81
C VAL A 27 17.38 15.94 -5.31
N THR A 28 18.39 15.21 -4.86
CA THR A 28 18.72 15.03 -3.43
C THR A 28 18.78 16.35 -2.68
N GLU A 29 19.50 17.35 -3.21
CA GLU A 29 19.70 18.67 -2.59
C GLU A 29 18.71 19.73 -3.08
N MET A 30 17.75 19.37 -3.93
CA MET A 30 16.78 20.32 -4.47
C MET A 30 15.70 20.64 -3.47
N GLU A 31 15.24 21.89 -3.44
CA GLU A 31 14.08 22.34 -2.69
C GLU A 31 12.81 21.57 -3.12
N PRO A 32 11.87 21.29 -2.20
CA PRO A 32 10.64 20.54 -2.52
C PRO A 32 9.86 21.09 -3.73
N LYS A 33 9.82 22.43 -3.86
CA LYS A 33 9.10 23.11 -4.95
C LYS A 33 9.68 22.83 -6.35
N ASP A 34 10.97 22.48 -6.43
CA ASP A 34 11.72 22.32 -7.68
C ASP A 34 11.89 20.85 -8.09
N ARG A 35 11.43 19.89 -7.28
CA ARG A 35 11.56 18.44 -7.52
C ARG A 35 10.57 17.88 -8.55
N GLY A 36 9.61 18.67 -9.04
CA GLY A 36 8.59 18.19 -9.98
C GLY A 36 7.60 17.18 -9.38
N ILE A 37 7.35 17.27 -8.08
CA ILE A 37 6.47 16.35 -7.35
C ILE A 37 5.17 17.03 -6.90
N ALA A 38 4.15 16.21 -6.64
CA ALA A 38 2.97 16.63 -5.90
C ALA A 38 2.67 15.62 -4.78
N MET A 39 2.37 16.11 -3.58
CA MET A 39 2.12 15.28 -2.40
C MET A 39 0.70 15.45 -1.90
N VAL A 40 0.04 14.33 -1.62
CA VAL A 40 -1.25 14.23 -0.95
C VAL A 40 -0.99 13.73 0.46
N PHE A 41 -1.34 14.55 1.45
CA PHE A 41 -1.14 14.26 2.87
C PHE A 41 -2.33 13.51 3.46
N GLN A 42 -2.10 12.76 4.52
CA GLN A 42 -3.10 12.01 5.28
C GLN A 42 -4.30 12.88 5.74
N ASN A 43 -4.05 14.13 6.12
CA ASN A 43 -5.06 15.09 6.59
C ASN A 43 -5.62 15.97 5.46
N TYR A 44 -5.34 15.62 4.19
CA TYR A 44 -5.72 16.37 2.98
C TYR A 44 -5.12 17.77 2.86
N ALA A 45 -4.72 18.40 3.97
CA ALA A 45 -4.11 19.74 4.05
C ALA A 45 -4.84 20.83 3.23
N LEU A 46 -6.19 20.78 3.20
CA LEU A 46 -7.00 21.79 2.50
C LEU A 46 -7.01 23.10 3.26
N TYR A 47 -7.02 24.20 2.52
CA TYR A 47 -7.20 25.55 3.06
C TYR A 47 -8.68 25.78 3.39
N PRO A 48 -9.08 25.87 4.68
CA PRO A 48 -10.50 25.83 5.08
C PRO A 48 -11.28 27.08 4.66
N HIS A 49 -10.60 28.19 4.46
CA HIS A 49 -11.17 29.47 4.06
C HIS A 49 -11.34 29.63 2.55
N MET A 50 -10.72 28.78 1.76
CA MET A 50 -10.77 28.77 0.30
C MET A 50 -11.85 27.83 -0.22
N SER A 51 -12.47 28.17 -1.36
CA SER A 51 -13.33 27.26 -2.11
C SER A 51 -12.54 26.07 -2.70
N VAL A 52 -13.23 25.06 -3.24
CA VAL A 52 -12.62 23.95 -3.97
C VAL A 52 -11.75 24.44 -5.12
N GLU A 53 -12.31 25.33 -5.96
CA GLU A 53 -11.60 25.96 -7.07
C GLU A 53 -10.34 26.70 -6.62
N GLU A 54 -10.46 27.50 -5.56
CA GLU A 54 -9.33 28.24 -5.00
C GLU A 54 -8.26 27.32 -4.43
N ASN A 55 -8.66 26.25 -3.71
CA ASN A 55 -7.75 25.24 -3.22
C ASN A 55 -6.94 24.61 -4.34
N MET A 56 -7.58 24.22 -5.45
CA MET A 56 -6.91 23.62 -6.58
C MET A 56 -6.00 24.64 -7.30
N ALA A 57 -6.47 25.87 -7.49
CA ALA A 57 -5.75 26.93 -8.21
C ALA A 57 -4.53 27.47 -7.44
N TRP A 58 -4.50 27.38 -6.13
CA TRP A 58 -3.55 28.08 -5.27
C TRP A 58 -2.08 27.82 -5.65
N GLY A 59 -1.71 26.57 -5.83
CA GLY A 59 -0.34 26.19 -6.19
C GLY A 59 0.12 26.74 -7.55
N LEU A 60 -0.80 26.89 -8.49
CA LEU A 60 -0.54 27.47 -9.82
C LEU A 60 -0.42 29.00 -9.76
N LYS A 61 -1.24 29.65 -8.92
CA LYS A 61 -1.16 31.11 -8.68
C LYS A 61 0.19 31.51 -8.10
N ILE A 62 0.70 30.76 -7.10
CA ILE A 62 2.03 31.02 -6.49
C ILE A 62 3.15 30.90 -7.52
N ARG A 63 3.00 30.02 -8.51
CA ARG A 63 3.97 29.85 -9.61
C ARG A 63 3.86 30.91 -10.69
N GLY A 64 2.95 31.89 -10.57
CA GLY A 64 2.76 32.96 -11.52
C GLY A 64 2.08 32.54 -12.82
N MET A 65 1.36 31.42 -12.84
CA MET A 65 0.65 30.96 -14.03
C MET A 65 -0.51 31.91 -14.38
N GLY A 66 -0.74 32.14 -15.65
CA GLY A 66 -1.82 32.99 -16.14
C GLY A 66 -3.23 32.49 -15.80
N LYS A 67 -4.16 33.38 -15.56
CA LYS A 67 -5.53 33.06 -15.10
C LYS A 67 -6.27 32.07 -16.00
N GLU A 68 -6.14 32.20 -17.31
CA GLU A 68 -6.78 31.32 -18.29
C GLU A 68 -6.28 29.87 -18.18
N HIS A 69 -4.96 29.69 -18.12
CA HIS A 69 -4.34 28.39 -17.94
C HIS A 69 -4.70 27.75 -16.59
N ILE A 70 -4.81 28.56 -15.53
CA ILE A 70 -5.27 28.06 -14.22
C ILE A 70 -6.70 27.55 -14.34
N ALA A 71 -7.59 28.31 -14.95
CA ALA A 71 -9.00 27.91 -15.12
C ALA A 71 -9.13 26.63 -15.95
N GLU A 72 -8.38 26.50 -17.04
CA GLU A 72 -8.35 25.32 -17.88
C GLU A 72 -7.93 24.08 -17.08
N ARG A 73 -6.78 24.14 -16.38
CA ARG A 73 -6.27 23.01 -15.57
C ARG A 73 -7.19 22.64 -14.41
N VAL A 74 -7.78 23.63 -13.74
CA VAL A 74 -8.74 23.39 -12.64
C VAL A 74 -10.00 22.71 -13.17
N ASN A 75 -10.55 23.18 -14.30
CA ASN A 75 -11.74 22.58 -14.90
C ASN A 75 -11.47 21.16 -15.41
N GLU A 76 -10.31 20.90 -16.00
CA GLU A 76 -9.93 19.56 -16.40
C GLU A 76 -9.81 18.59 -15.19
N ALA A 77 -9.11 19.00 -14.15
CA ALA A 77 -8.98 18.19 -12.94
C ALA A 77 -10.35 18.00 -12.24
N ALA A 78 -11.19 19.03 -12.21
CA ALA A 78 -12.54 18.94 -11.68
C ALA A 78 -13.42 17.97 -12.48
N ARG A 79 -13.28 17.91 -13.79
CA ARG A 79 -13.96 16.94 -14.65
C ARG A 79 -13.48 15.51 -14.39
N ILE A 80 -12.16 15.32 -14.22
CA ILE A 80 -11.55 14.01 -13.93
C ILE A 80 -12.05 13.45 -12.59
N LEU A 81 -12.23 14.33 -11.59
CA LEU A 81 -12.55 14.00 -10.22
C LEU A 81 -14.02 14.18 -9.85
N GLU A 82 -14.87 14.51 -10.84
CA GLU A 82 -16.31 14.76 -10.64
C GLU A 82 -16.59 15.84 -9.57
N LEU A 83 -15.83 16.94 -9.61
CA LEU A 83 -15.93 18.05 -8.66
C LEU A 83 -16.64 19.29 -9.24
N GLY A 84 -17.13 19.24 -10.49
CA GLY A 84 -17.67 20.41 -11.22
C GLY A 84 -18.69 21.21 -10.41
N GLU A 85 -19.71 20.53 -9.85
CA GLU A 85 -20.76 21.17 -9.06
C GLU A 85 -20.30 21.64 -7.67
N LEU A 86 -19.11 21.22 -7.25
CA LEU A 86 -18.58 21.49 -5.92
C LEU A 86 -17.55 22.62 -5.90
N LEU A 87 -17.16 23.17 -7.06
CA LEU A 87 -16.07 24.14 -7.22
C LEU A 87 -16.20 25.37 -6.31
N LYS A 88 -17.44 25.82 -6.06
CA LYS A 88 -17.72 27.00 -5.21
C LYS A 88 -17.86 26.66 -3.72
N ARG A 89 -17.94 25.39 -3.34
CA ARG A 89 -18.06 24.96 -1.93
C ARG A 89 -16.73 25.10 -1.20
N ARG A 90 -16.82 25.19 0.13
CA ARG A 90 -15.67 25.18 1.06
C ARG A 90 -15.48 23.79 1.65
N PRO A 91 -14.28 23.45 2.14
CA PRO A 91 -13.99 22.13 2.73
C PRO A 91 -14.97 21.65 3.81
N ARG A 92 -15.51 22.56 4.61
CA ARG A 92 -16.51 22.23 5.66
C ARG A 92 -17.86 21.74 5.11
N GLU A 93 -18.14 22.01 3.83
CA GLU A 93 -19.39 21.66 3.15
C GLU A 93 -19.25 20.36 2.33
N LEU A 94 -18.12 19.67 2.48
CA LEU A 94 -17.76 18.48 1.73
C LEU A 94 -17.72 17.25 2.63
N SER A 95 -18.09 16.09 2.05
CA SER A 95 -17.86 14.79 2.68
C SER A 95 -16.36 14.43 2.73
N GLY A 96 -15.99 13.39 3.48
CA GLY A 96 -14.61 12.90 3.56
C GLY A 96 -14.01 12.58 2.18
N GLY A 97 -14.73 11.81 1.36
CA GLY A 97 -14.31 11.46 0.01
C GLY A 97 -14.22 12.67 -0.93
N GLN A 98 -15.14 13.62 -0.81
CA GLN A 98 -15.06 14.87 -1.58
C GLN A 98 -13.83 15.70 -1.20
N ARG A 99 -13.52 15.83 0.09
CA ARG A 99 -12.27 16.50 0.54
C ARG A 99 -11.04 15.83 -0.01
N GLN A 100 -11.02 14.49 -0.03
CA GLN A 100 -9.92 13.73 -0.62
C GLN A 100 -9.77 14.00 -2.12
N ARG A 101 -10.88 13.96 -2.89
CA ARG A 101 -10.85 14.30 -4.31
C ARG A 101 -10.30 15.71 -4.54
N VAL A 102 -10.64 16.68 -3.69
CA VAL A 102 -10.08 18.05 -3.78
C VAL A 102 -8.57 18.04 -3.52
N ALA A 103 -8.09 17.28 -2.52
CA ALA A 103 -6.64 17.14 -2.26
C ALA A 103 -5.90 16.51 -3.45
N MET A 104 -6.52 15.51 -4.10
CA MET A 104 -6.01 14.94 -5.35
C MET A 104 -6.01 15.96 -6.50
N GLY A 105 -7.07 16.76 -6.63
CA GLY A 105 -7.16 17.84 -7.62
C GLY A 105 -6.02 18.84 -7.49
N ARG A 106 -5.69 19.24 -6.25
CA ARG A 106 -4.52 20.11 -5.97
C ARG A 106 -3.19 19.52 -6.45
N ALA A 107 -3.07 18.19 -6.42
CA ALA A 107 -1.89 17.50 -6.92
C ALA A 107 -1.89 17.42 -8.46
N ILE A 108 -3.03 17.03 -9.06
CA ILE A 108 -3.17 16.81 -10.50
C ILE A 108 -2.95 18.09 -11.31
N VAL A 109 -3.52 19.22 -10.88
CA VAL A 109 -3.36 20.51 -11.61
C VAL A 109 -1.90 20.93 -11.77
N ARG A 110 -0.99 20.39 -10.95
CA ARG A 110 0.44 20.71 -10.99
C ARG A 110 1.21 19.96 -12.07
N ASP A 111 0.60 18.91 -12.64
CA ASP A 111 1.20 18.03 -13.65
C ASP A 111 2.60 17.54 -13.23
N PRO A 112 2.71 16.78 -12.12
CA PRO A 112 3.99 16.39 -11.57
C PRO A 112 4.58 15.19 -12.29
N ALA A 113 5.90 15.04 -12.26
CA ALA A 113 6.59 13.83 -12.70
C ALA A 113 6.31 12.63 -11.76
N VAL A 114 6.07 12.90 -10.47
CA VAL A 114 5.78 11.86 -9.47
C VAL A 114 4.71 12.33 -8.49
N PHE A 115 3.70 11.47 -8.25
CA PHE A 115 2.77 11.64 -7.16
C PHE A 115 3.27 10.93 -5.89
N LEU A 116 3.12 11.60 -4.75
CA LEU A 116 3.44 11.07 -3.43
C LEU A 116 2.17 11.03 -2.59
N PHE A 117 1.77 9.83 -2.14
CA PHE A 117 0.59 9.61 -1.30
C PHE A 117 1.01 9.12 0.08
N ASP A 118 0.77 9.91 1.13
CA ASP A 118 1.04 9.54 2.52
C ASP A 118 -0.26 9.13 3.22
N GLU A 119 -0.57 7.84 3.19
CA GLU A 119 -1.77 7.21 3.77
C GLU A 119 -3.09 7.93 3.41
N PRO A 120 -3.38 8.17 2.13
CA PRO A 120 -4.47 9.07 1.73
C PRO A 120 -5.87 8.55 2.09
N LEU A 121 -6.04 7.23 2.34
CA LEU A 121 -7.34 6.61 2.64
C LEU A 121 -7.55 6.30 4.13
N SER A 122 -6.55 6.54 5.00
CA SER A 122 -6.58 6.11 6.40
C SER A 122 -7.70 6.74 7.24
N ASN A 123 -8.12 7.97 6.90
CA ASN A 123 -9.14 8.73 7.63
C ASN A 123 -10.57 8.49 7.10
N LEU A 124 -10.78 7.50 6.25
CA LEU A 124 -12.09 7.15 5.69
C LEU A 124 -12.69 5.94 6.38
N ASP A 125 -14.02 5.91 6.48
CA ASP A 125 -14.75 4.71 6.86
C ASP A 125 -14.56 3.57 5.86
N ALA A 126 -14.85 2.33 6.25
CA ALA A 126 -14.58 1.14 5.43
C ALA A 126 -15.26 1.18 4.06
N LYS A 127 -16.53 1.60 3.99
CA LYS A 127 -17.31 1.64 2.74
C LYS A 127 -16.71 2.67 1.77
N LEU A 128 -16.44 3.87 2.27
CA LEU A 128 -15.87 4.95 1.49
C LEU A 128 -14.42 4.63 1.05
N ARG A 129 -13.64 3.93 1.89
CA ARG A 129 -12.28 3.48 1.55
C ARG A 129 -12.27 2.54 0.35
N VAL A 130 -13.20 1.57 0.30
CA VAL A 130 -13.33 0.66 -0.86
C VAL A 130 -13.64 1.44 -2.13
N GLN A 131 -14.60 2.38 -2.08
CA GLN A 131 -14.95 3.22 -3.22
C GLN A 131 -13.75 4.05 -3.68
N MET A 132 -13.11 4.76 -2.76
CA MET A 132 -11.97 5.65 -3.07
C MET A 132 -10.75 4.89 -3.59
N ARG A 133 -10.53 3.65 -3.16
CA ARG A 133 -9.48 2.79 -3.71
C ARG A 133 -9.71 2.48 -5.19
N LEU A 134 -10.94 2.16 -5.58
CA LEU A 134 -11.28 1.96 -6.99
C LEU A 134 -11.09 3.25 -7.81
N GLU A 135 -11.49 4.40 -7.27
CA GLU A 135 -11.28 5.69 -7.92
C GLU A 135 -9.80 6.01 -8.12
N LEU A 136 -8.96 5.75 -7.09
CA LEU A 136 -7.50 5.90 -7.20
C LEU A 136 -6.89 5.00 -8.27
N GLN A 137 -7.35 3.74 -8.36
CA GLN A 137 -6.91 2.81 -9.39
C GLN A 137 -7.25 3.32 -10.80
N HIS A 138 -8.49 3.79 -11.00
CA HIS A 138 -8.92 4.38 -12.28
C HIS A 138 -8.12 5.63 -12.62
N LEU A 139 -7.90 6.50 -11.61
CA LEU A 139 -7.12 7.72 -11.79
C LEU A 139 -5.67 7.43 -12.18
N HIS A 140 -5.02 6.50 -11.49
CA HIS A 140 -3.65 6.10 -11.81
C HIS A 140 -3.53 5.57 -13.25
N ARG A 141 -4.48 4.70 -13.69
CA ARG A 141 -4.51 4.20 -15.08
C ARG A 141 -4.67 5.32 -16.11
N ARG A 142 -5.41 6.38 -15.75
CA ARG A 142 -5.69 7.53 -16.63
C ARG A 142 -4.51 8.48 -16.73
N LEU A 143 -3.88 8.79 -15.59
CA LEU A 143 -2.77 9.76 -15.52
C LEU A 143 -1.45 9.17 -16.01
N LYS A 144 -1.25 7.84 -15.86
CA LYS A 144 -0.01 7.12 -16.23
C LYS A 144 1.27 7.71 -15.60
N THR A 145 1.14 8.48 -14.55
CA THR A 145 2.24 9.13 -13.84
C THR A 145 2.75 8.20 -12.75
N THR A 146 4.06 8.14 -12.55
CA THR A 146 4.67 7.40 -11.45
C THR A 146 4.11 7.84 -10.10
N SER A 147 3.73 6.89 -9.27
CA SER A 147 3.16 7.16 -7.96
C SER A 147 3.87 6.37 -6.88
N LEU A 148 4.26 7.03 -5.80
CA LEU A 148 4.76 6.41 -4.59
C LEU A 148 3.66 6.51 -3.52
N TYR A 149 3.19 5.36 -3.05
CA TYR A 149 2.04 5.24 -2.16
C TYR A 149 2.44 4.59 -0.85
N VAL A 150 2.23 5.27 0.26
CA VAL A 150 2.43 4.73 1.61
C VAL A 150 1.10 4.31 2.18
N THR A 151 1.03 3.09 2.69
CA THR A 151 -0.13 2.57 3.42
C THR A 151 0.29 1.61 4.53
N HIS A 152 -0.59 1.42 5.49
CA HIS A 152 -0.55 0.32 6.45
C HIS A 152 -1.63 -0.74 6.15
N ASP A 153 -2.49 -0.50 5.17
CA ASP A 153 -3.52 -1.43 4.73
C ASP A 153 -2.96 -2.35 3.63
N GLN A 154 -2.97 -3.66 3.90
CA GLN A 154 -2.45 -4.66 2.97
C GLN A 154 -3.30 -4.75 1.69
N VAL A 155 -4.62 -4.57 1.80
CA VAL A 155 -5.53 -4.64 0.65
C VAL A 155 -5.23 -3.48 -0.30
N GLU A 156 -4.93 -2.28 0.21
CA GLU A 156 -4.49 -1.17 -0.62
C GLU A 156 -3.18 -1.50 -1.34
N ALA A 157 -2.17 -2.00 -0.61
CA ALA A 157 -0.88 -2.35 -1.18
C ALA A 157 -1.01 -3.40 -2.29
N MET A 158 -1.79 -4.46 -2.04
CA MET A 158 -1.96 -5.58 -2.97
C MET A 158 -2.78 -5.23 -4.21
N THR A 159 -3.73 -4.28 -4.09
CA THR A 159 -4.66 -3.95 -5.18
C THR A 159 -4.25 -2.74 -6.02
N LEU A 160 -3.51 -1.79 -5.45
CA LEU A 160 -3.13 -0.56 -6.13
C LEU A 160 -1.74 -0.62 -6.76
N ALA A 161 -0.81 -1.37 -6.17
CA ALA A 161 0.58 -1.32 -6.55
C ALA A 161 0.94 -2.27 -7.70
N GLN A 162 1.82 -1.82 -8.60
CA GLN A 162 2.57 -2.68 -9.51
C GLN A 162 3.78 -3.32 -8.83
N ARG A 163 4.37 -2.62 -7.86
CA ARG A 163 5.45 -3.11 -7.02
C ARG A 163 5.21 -2.71 -5.57
N VAL A 164 5.41 -3.65 -4.66
CA VAL A 164 5.29 -3.45 -3.20
C VAL A 164 6.69 -3.50 -2.60
N MET A 165 7.01 -2.54 -1.73
CA MET A 165 8.16 -2.59 -0.84
C MET A 165 7.66 -2.85 0.58
N VAL A 166 8.00 -3.99 1.14
CA VAL A 166 7.73 -4.31 2.54
C VAL A 166 8.87 -3.76 3.39
N MET A 167 8.54 -2.91 4.35
CA MET A 167 9.50 -2.27 5.24
C MET A 167 9.35 -2.74 6.68
N ASN A 168 10.47 -3.07 7.31
CA ASN A 168 10.54 -3.43 8.73
C ASN A 168 11.65 -2.62 9.41
N LYS A 169 11.30 -1.86 10.46
CA LYS A 169 12.26 -1.05 11.24
C LYS A 169 13.22 -0.19 10.40
N GLY A 170 12.76 0.33 9.28
CA GLY A 170 13.55 1.18 8.36
C GLY A 170 14.29 0.42 7.26
N ILE A 171 14.28 -0.92 7.28
CA ILE A 171 14.93 -1.78 6.29
C ILE A 171 13.88 -2.23 5.25
N ALA A 172 14.26 -2.25 3.98
CA ALA A 172 13.46 -2.86 2.93
C ALA A 172 13.68 -4.38 2.95
N GLU A 173 12.71 -5.12 3.47
CA GLU A 173 12.76 -6.59 3.59
C GLU A 173 12.60 -7.27 2.23
N GLN A 174 11.69 -6.76 1.41
CA GLN A 174 11.42 -7.28 0.07
C GLN A 174 10.83 -6.20 -0.82
N VAL A 175 11.18 -6.26 -2.10
CA VAL A 175 10.56 -5.47 -3.17
C VAL A 175 10.19 -6.43 -4.30
N GLY A 176 8.92 -6.44 -4.69
CA GLY A 176 8.41 -7.31 -5.75
C GLY A 176 7.01 -6.92 -6.19
N THR A 177 6.44 -7.66 -7.13
CA THR A 177 5.01 -7.55 -7.43
C THR A 177 4.19 -8.03 -6.22
N PRO A 178 2.93 -7.60 -6.07
CA PRO A 178 2.04 -8.11 -5.01
C PRO A 178 2.03 -9.65 -4.93
N VAL A 179 1.90 -10.31 -6.07
CA VAL A 179 1.88 -11.79 -6.17
C VAL A 179 3.19 -12.40 -5.69
N GLU A 180 4.34 -11.88 -6.13
CA GLU A 180 5.65 -12.39 -5.70
C GLU A 180 5.86 -12.26 -4.18
N VAL A 181 5.46 -11.11 -3.62
CA VAL A 181 5.61 -10.85 -2.17
C VAL A 181 4.70 -11.78 -1.35
N TYR A 182 3.53 -12.12 -1.88
CA TYR A 182 2.57 -13.03 -1.25
C TYR A 182 3.01 -14.50 -1.34
N GLU A 183 3.35 -14.95 -2.54
CA GLU A 183 3.67 -16.36 -2.81
C GLU A 183 5.09 -16.76 -2.39
N LYS A 184 6.05 -15.81 -2.51
CA LYS A 184 7.48 -16.05 -2.28
C LYS A 184 8.06 -15.02 -1.30
N PRO A 185 7.60 -15.04 -0.03
CA PRO A 185 8.11 -14.11 0.97
C PRO A 185 9.60 -14.35 1.22
N ALA A 186 10.39 -13.27 1.21
CA ALA A 186 11.84 -13.34 1.39
C ALA A 186 12.29 -13.57 2.84
N SER A 187 11.41 -13.30 3.81
CA SER A 187 11.70 -13.48 5.23
C SER A 187 10.46 -13.94 6.02
N ARG A 188 10.69 -14.46 7.23
CA ARG A 188 9.59 -14.80 8.17
C ARG A 188 8.70 -13.58 8.45
N PHE A 189 9.31 -12.39 8.52
CA PHE A 189 8.57 -11.15 8.72
C PHE A 189 7.61 -10.88 7.55
N VAL A 190 8.08 -10.98 6.32
CA VAL A 190 7.22 -10.76 5.14
C VAL A 190 6.11 -11.81 5.09
N ALA A 191 6.43 -13.07 5.37
CA ALA A 191 5.48 -14.19 5.39
C ALA A 191 4.32 -13.97 6.38
N SER A 192 4.64 -13.51 7.59
CA SER A 192 3.64 -13.24 8.63
C SER A 192 2.93 -11.90 8.47
N PHE A 193 3.60 -10.92 7.83
CA PHE A 193 3.05 -9.58 7.67
C PHE A 193 2.08 -9.47 6.48
N ILE A 194 2.32 -10.23 5.40
CA ILE A 194 1.51 -10.18 4.18
C ILE A 194 0.51 -11.33 4.17
N GLY A 195 -0.76 -10.99 4.10
CA GLY A 195 -1.92 -11.89 4.13
C GLY A 195 -2.80 -11.65 5.35
N SER A 196 -4.10 -11.83 5.18
CA SER A 196 -5.10 -11.76 6.26
C SER A 196 -6.11 -12.89 6.02
N PRO A 197 -6.11 -13.91 6.88
CA PRO A 197 -5.23 -14.13 8.05
C PRO A 197 -3.75 -14.29 7.70
N ALA A 198 -2.87 -14.16 8.71
CA ALA A 198 -1.43 -14.33 8.57
C ALA A 198 -1.05 -15.79 8.23
N MET A 199 0.12 -15.98 7.61
CA MET A 199 0.68 -17.31 7.38
C MET A 199 0.97 -18.01 8.71
N ASN A 200 0.56 -19.28 8.84
CA ASN A 200 0.99 -20.14 9.94
C ASN A 200 2.47 -20.48 9.78
N LEU A 201 3.27 -20.21 10.80
CA LEU A 201 4.71 -20.47 10.82
C LEU A 201 5.01 -21.50 11.90
N LEU A 202 5.45 -22.68 11.48
CA LEU A 202 5.69 -23.84 12.34
C LEU A 202 7.19 -24.16 12.33
N ASP A 203 7.83 -24.13 13.49
CA ASP A 203 9.24 -24.46 13.62
C ASP A 203 9.44 -25.97 13.75
N GLY A 204 10.48 -26.51 13.11
CA GLY A 204 10.76 -27.92 13.06
C GLY A 204 11.97 -28.26 12.21
N ARG A 205 12.00 -29.50 11.69
CA ARG A 205 13.10 -30.01 10.84
C ARG A 205 12.59 -30.96 9.75
N ILE A 206 13.36 -31.10 8.68
CA ILE A 206 13.10 -32.13 7.68
C ILE A 206 13.44 -33.51 8.25
N SER A 207 12.52 -34.47 8.12
CA SER A 207 12.70 -35.86 8.52
C SER A 207 13.83 -36.53 7.76
N THR A 208 14.33 -37.65 8.30
CA THR A 208 15.37 -38.47 7.66
C THR A 208 14.96 -39.01 6.30
N SER A 209 13.66 -39.20 6.04
CA SER A 209 13.13 -39.59 4.72
C SER A 209 13.19 -38.46 3.69
N GLY A 210 13.28 -37.18 4.14
CA GLY A 210 13.22 -36.00 3.27
C GLY A 210 11.84 -35.70 2.71
N THR A 211 10.78 -36.37 3.19
CA THR A 211 9.40 -36.25 2.66
C THR A 211 8.41 -35.69 3.69
N HIS A 212 8.84 -35.54 4.95
CA HIS A 212 8.02 -35.01 6.02
C HIS A 212 8.74 -33.88 6.75
N PHE A 213 7.97 -32.99 7.34
CA PHE A 213 8.42 -31.96 8.25
C PHE A 213 8.05 -32.39 9.70
N GLU A 214 9.02 -32.51 10.56
CA GLU A 214 8.86 -32.90 11.97
C GLU A 214 8.76 -31.63 12.82
N LEU A 215 7.61 -31.40 13.44
CA LEU A 215 7.37 -30.28 14.37
C LEU A 215 8.05 -30.51 15.72
N GLU A 216 8.36 -29.44 16.42
CA GLU A 216 8.71 -29.49 17.84
C GLU A 216 7.51 -30.04 18.62
N GLY A 217 7.58 -31.27 19.12
CA GLY A 217 6.45 -31.99 19.74
C GLY A 217 6.14 -33.32 19.07
N GLY A 218 6.90 -33.70 18.03
CA GLY A 218 6.88 -35.02 17.43
C GLY A 218 5.82 -35.28 16.36
N MET A 219 4.99 -34.30 16.08
CA MET A 219 4.02 -34.37 14.98
C MET A 219 4.71 -34.19 13.61
N THR A 220 4.26 -34.93 12.62
CA THR A 220 4.85 -34.89 11.27
C THR A 220 3.84 -34.44 10.24
N LEU A 221 4.26 -33.57 9.33
CA LEU A 221 3.45 -33.07 8.19
C LEU A 221 4.10 -33.53 6.88
N PRO A 222 3.34 -34.08 5.93
CA PRO A 222 3.87 -34.41 4.62
C PRO A 222 4.23 -33.11 3.87
N ILE A 223 5.38 -33.10 3.21
CA ILE A 223 5.78 -32.02 2.31
C ILE A 223 5.69 -32.48 0.86
N GLY A 224 5.02 -31.69 0.02
CA GLY A 224 4.67 -32.05 -1.37
C GLY A 224 5.87 -32.26 -2.31
N ARG A 225 7.11 -32.02 -1.84
CA ARG A 225 8.36 -32.26 -2.59
C ARG A 225 9.44 -32.80 -1.66
N SER A 226 10.33 -33.61 -2.19
CA SER A 226 11.48 -34.09 -1.42
C SER A 226 12.43 -32.93 -1.09
N ALA A 227 12.81 -32.81 0.18
CA ALA A 227 13.74 -31.82 0.70
C ALA A 227 15.03 -32.48 1.24
N ARG A 228 15.55 -33.50 0.53
CA ARG A 228 16.72 -34.32 0.95
C ARG A 228 17.95 -33.50 1.29
N GLU A 229 18.18 -32.37 0.59
CA GLU A 229 19.31 -31.47 0.85
C GLU A 229 19.22 -30.74 2.18
N SER A 230 18.05 -30.74 2.81
CA SER A 230 17.76 -30.05 4.05
C SER A 230 17.47 -30.98 5.24
N ILE A 231 17.74 -32.27 5.09
CA ILE A 231 17.54 -33.28 6.16
C ILE A 231 18.23 -32.83 7.45
N GLY A 232 17.50 -32.90 8.56
CA GLY A 232 17.97 -32.55 9.90
C GLY A 232 18.19 -31.06 10.17
N ARG A 233 18.07 -30.19 9.15
CA ARG A 233 18.17 -28.74 9.38
C ARG A 233 16.94 -28.22 10.11
N LYS A 234 17.17 -27.34 11.09
CA LYS A 234 16.10 -26.53 11.68
C LYS A 234 15.57 -25.54 10.64
N MET A 235 14.27 -25.58 10.40
CA MET A 235 13.58 -24.78 9.41
C MET A 235 12.23 -24.31 9.97
N THR A 236 11.63 -23.36 9.30
CA THR A 236 10.24 -22.96 9.54
C THR A 236 9.40 -23.35 8.34
N LEU A 237 8.33 -24.10 8.56
CA LEU A 237 7.31 -24.39 7.57
C LEU A 237 6.26 -23.28 7.61
N GLY A 238 6.01 -22.64 6.47
CA GLY A 238 4.94 -21.66 6.31
C GLY A 238 3.76 -22.27 5.56
N ILE A 239 2.55 -22.15 6.12
CA ILE A 239 1.32 -22.61 5.49
C ILE A 239 0.30 -21.49 5.54
N ARG A 240 -0.20 -21.07 4.38
CA ARG A 240 -1.29 -20.10 4.31
C ARG A 240 -2.60 -20.75 4.78
N PRO A 241 -3.48 -20.01 5.50
CA PRO A 241 -4.76 -20.56 5.98
C PRO A 241 -5.62 -21.16 4.88
N GLU A 242 -5.66 -20.53 3.72
CA GLU A 242 -6.42 -20.99 2.54
C GLU A 242 -5.88 -22.30 1.91
N HIS A 243 -4.67 -22.73 2.30
CA HIS A 243 -4.09 -24.01 1.89
C HIS A 243 -4.34 -25.13 2.90
N ILE A 244 -5.08 -24.86 3.98
CA ILE A 244 -5.46 -25.83 5.01
C ILE A 244 -6.91 -26.24 4.75
N ALA A 245 -7.16 -27.52 4.52
CA ALA A 245 -8.48 -28.06 4.37
C ALA A 245 -8.88 -28.85 5.62
N LEU A 246 -10.10 -28.65 6.11
CA LEU A 246 -10.68 -29.48 7.15
C LEU A 246 -11.15 -30.80 6.53
N SER A 247 -10.82 -31.92 7.19
CA SER A 247 -11.24 -33.27 6.78
C SER A 247 -11.75 -34.04 7.97
N SER A 248 -12.82 -34.80 7.79
CA SER A 248 -13.31 -35.78 8.76
C SER A 248 -12.57 -37.14 8.66
N GLN A 249 -11.69 -37.32 7.66
CA GLN A 249 -10.94 -38.56 7.44
C GLN A 249 -9.55 -38.47 8.08
N ALA A 250 -9.20 -39.49 8.83
CA ALA A 250 -7.96 -39.53 9.60
C ALA A 250 -6.69 -39.78 8.77
N GLU A 251 -6.81 -40.19 7.49
CA GLU A 251 -5.66 -40.53 6.67
C GLU A 251 -4.97 -39.26 6.13
N GLY A 252 -3.73 -39.05 6.56
CA GLY A 252 -2.85 -37.96 6.09
C GLY A 252 -3.12 -36.60 6.71
N GLY A 253 -4.07 -36.46 7.61
CA GLY A 253 -4.39 -35.23 8.32
C GLY A 253 -3.70 -35.10 9.67
N VAL A 254 -3.74 -33.89 10.23
CA VAL A 254 -3.26 -33.58 11.58
C VAL A 254 -4.47 -33.32 12.46
N PRO A 255 -4.61 -34.01 13.61
CA PRO A 255 -5.69 -33.73 14.54
C PRO A 255 -5.51 -32.34 15.14
N LEU A 256 -6.54 -31.49 15.02
CA LEU A 256 -6.59 -30.17 15.60
C LEU A 256 -7.81 -30.04 16.51
N VAL A 257 -7.68 -29.23 17.54
CA VAL A 257 -8.78 -28.84 18.41
C VAL A 257 -9.05 -27.38 18.15
N VAL A 258 -10.31 -27.05 17.83
CA VAL A 258 -10.72 -25.65 17.67
C VAL A 258 -10.78 -25.03 19.06
N ASP A 259 -9.94 -24.04 19.32
CA ASP A 259 -9.87 -23.30 20.59
C ASP A 259 -10.80 -22.09 20.54
N THR A 260 -10.79 -21.35 19.45
CA THR A 260 -11.58 -20.14 19.27
C THR A 260 -12.14 -20.08 17.87
N LEU A 261 -13.38 -19.59 17.74
CA LEU A 261 -14.06 -19.36 16.46
C LEU A 261 -14.50 -17.90 16.35
N GLU A 262 -13.96 -17.19 15.37
CA GLU A 262 -14.41 -15.84 15.03
C GLU A 262 -15.44 -15.88 13.91
N MET A 263 -16.65 -15.42 14.21
CA MET A 263 -17.77 -15.37 13.26
C MET A 263 -17.73 -14.05 12.50
N LEU A 264 -17.21 -14.04 11.27
CA LEU A 264 -17.09 -12.85 10.44
C LEU A 264 -18.20 -12.72 9.36
N GLY A 265 -19.27 -13.49 9.48
CA GLY A 265 -20.39 -13.52 8.55
C GLY A 265 -20.19 -14.53 7.43
N ALA A 266 -19.69 -14.11 6.26
CA ALA A 266 -19.47 -15.02 5.14
C ALA A 266 -18.31 -16.00 5.39
N ASP A 267 -17.28 -15.54 6.13
CA ASP A 267 -16.10 -16.32 6.48
C ASP A 267 -16.02 -16.47 7.99
N ASN A 268 -15.53 -17.61 8.44
CA ASN A 268 -15.21 -17.87 9.84
C ASN A 268 -13.73 -18.20 9.98
N LEU A 269 -13.10 -17.70 11.05
CA LEU A 269 -11.71 -18.02 11.39
C LEU A 269 -11.69 -18.93 12.62
N ALA A 270 -10.89 -20.00 12.58
CA ALA A 270 -10.70 -20.94 13.66
C ALA A 270 -9.21 -21.14 13.97
#